data_77cb2beb7a740d30d0578571a38fbf85
#
_entry.id   77cb2beb7a740d30d0578571a38fbf85
#
_cell.length_a   1.000
_cell.length_b   1.000
_cell.length_c   1.000
_cell.angle_alpha   90.00
_cell.angle_beta   90.00
_cell.angle_gamma   90.00
#
_symmetry.space_group_name_H-M   'P 1'
#
loop_
_entity.id
_entity.type
_entity.pdbx_description
1 polymer ?
#
loop_
_entity_poly.entity_id
_entity_poly.type
_entity_poly.pdbx_seq_one_letter_code
_entity_poly.pdbx_strand_id
1 'polypeptide(L)'
;MKIENYKNFGKCVVFERAGFKAMVTIDIGPRIIYYGTENFNFFCEDIDRNVSKGGEFFDHEYKAGETWYLYGGHRVWKSPEDLYTYTPDNYPVNYSLYDDFAGEFRCYVSKQYIHKLKVSIDKNGSLVVENVIQRCGLRKNYHVWALTVMRKNGILRVPLNDKVDDLNPVQNLVYWPYDDVRDGRFSLADGLLTVCQTDNPKPLKLGLYSQKRRAYYTVGDKTLKITCETRDNGGRYPDFGCNFETYTNNHILEVEWLGNENAGEEESSIIERFEIIKTPEIFD
;
A
#
# COMPACT_ATOMS: atom_id res chain seq x y z
N MET A 1 16.11 -16.52 -9.68
CA MET A 1 14.63 -16.51 -9.56
C MET A 1 14.11 -17.91 -9.32
N LYS A 2 13.10 -18.09 -8.47
CA LYS A 2 12.42 -19.36 -8.18
C LYS A 2 10.93 -19.16 -7.94
N ILE A 3 10.15 -20.22 -8.05
CA ILE A 3 8.73 -20.24 -7.66
C ILE A 3 8.60 -21.20 -6.49
N GLU A 4 8.00 -20.73 -5.40
CA GLU A 4 7.82 -21.49 -4.17
C GLU A 4 6.39 -21.41 -3.65
N ASN A 5 5.93 -22.44 -2.96
CA ASN A 5 4.71 -22.33 -2.15
C ASN A 5 5.03 -21.54 -0.88
N TYR A 6 4.20 -20.56 -0.57
CA TYR A 6 4.39 -19.74 0.62
C TYR A 6 3.16 -19.79 1.52
N LYS A 7 3.27 -20.53 2.60
CA LYS A 7 2.19 -20.69 3.60
C LYS A 7 0.85 -21.06 2.91
N ASN A 8 -0.23 -20.40 3.26
CA ASN A 8 -1.55 -20.55 2.64
C ASN A 8 -1.87 -19.48 1.59
N PHE A 9 -0.84 -18.80 1.07
CA PHE A 9 -0.97 -17.85 -0.04
C PHE A 9 -0.76 -18.49 -1.42
N GLY A 10 -0.43 -19.79 -1.47
CA GLY A 10 -0.14 -20.51 -2.69
C GLY A 10 1.27 -20.24 -3.23
N LYS A 11 1.41 -20.33 -4.54
CA LYS A 11 2.69 -20.11 -5.21
C LYS A 11 3.05 -18.64 -5.28
N CYS A 12 4.32 -18.35 -5.10
CA CYS A 12 4.90 -17.02 -5.22
C CYS A 12 6.12 -17.05 -6.14
N VAL A 13 6.30 -16.03 -6.95
CA VAL A 13 7.58 -15.72 -7.57
C VAL A 13 8.46 -15.07 -6.53
N VAL A 14 9.69 -15.54 -6.41
CA VAL A 14 10.66 -15.07 -5.42
C VAL A 14 11.81 -14.36 -6.13
N PHE A 15 12.03 -13.11 -5.74
CA PHE A 15 13.19 -12.31 -6.12
C PHE A 15 14.12 -12.17 -4.92
N GLU A 16 15.40 -12.50 -5.10
CA GLU A 16 16.42 -12.40 -4.03
C GLU A 16 17.64 -11.66 -4.55
N ARG A 17 18.07 -10.62 -3.83
CA ARG A 17 19.27 -9.85 -4.16
C ARG A 17 19.83 -9.17 -2.93
N ALA A 18 21.16 -9.14 -2.80
CA ALA A 18 21.88 -8.46 -1.71
C ALA A 18 21.41 -8.85 -0.29
N GLY A 19 20.96 -10.11 -0.08
CA GLY A 19 20.46 -10.60 1.21
C GLY A 19 19.01 -10.20 1.52
N PHE A 20 18.32 -9.57 0.59
CA PHE A 20 16.89 -9.23 0.69
C PHE A 20 16.06 -10.08 -0.25
N LYS A 21 14.82 -10.31 0.16
CA LYS A 21 13.85 -11.14 -0.56
C LYS A 21 12.52 -10.42 -0.71
N ALA A 22 11.93 -10.51 -1.90
CA ALA A 22 10.53 -10.18 -2.14
C ALA A 22 9.80 -11.39 -2.72
N MET A 23 8.54 -11.59 -2.31
CA MET A 23 7.69 -12.67 -2.82
C MET A 23 6.38 -12.10 -3.33
N VAL A 24 6.07 -12.40 -4.59
CA VAL A 24 4.84 -11.96 -5.25
C VAL A 24 3.94 -13.17 -5.48
N THR A 25 2.72 -13.12 -4.97
CA THR A 25 1.72 -14.19 -5.13
C THR A 25 1.29 -14.32 -6.58
N ILE A 26 1.07 -15.56 -7.05
CA ILE A 26 0.60 -15.86 -8.41
C ILE A 26 -0.64 -16.75 -8.45
N ASP A 27 -1.03 -17.35 -7.35
CA ASP A 27 -2.29 -18.10 -7.24
C ASP A 27 -3.46 -17.21 -6.80
N ILE A 28 -3.15 -16.06 -6.21
CA ILE A 28 -4.07 -15.00 -5.77
C ILE A 28 -3.46 -13.62 -6.03
N GLY A 29 -4.26 -12.58 -6.13
CA GLY A 29 -3.76 -11.20 -6.14
C GLY A 29 -3.69 -10.54 -7.52
N PRO A 30 -2.58 -9.87 -7.86
CA PRO A 30 -1.22 -9.93 -7.30
C PRO A 30 -1.01 -9.18 -5.99
N ARG A 31 -0.15 -9.74 -5.14
CA ARG A 31 0.34 -9.09 -3.92
C ARG A 31 1.81 -9.36 -3.70
N ILE A 32 2.56 -8.37 -3.21
CA ILE A 32 3.88 -8.61 -2.67
C ILE A 32 3.69 -8.97 -1.20
N ILE A 33 3.64 -10.28 -0.91
CA ILE A 33 3.32 -10.76 0.44
C ILE A 33 4.51 -10.76 1.39
N TYR A 34 5.69 -10.63 0.85
CA TYR A 34 6.95 -10.60 1.60
C TYR A 34 7.89 -9.55 1.05
N TYR A 35 8.47 -8.75 1.93
CA TYR A 35 9.70 -8.00 1.68
C TYR A 35 10.51 -7.88 2.96
N GLY A 36 11.77 -8.30 2.90
CA GLY A 36 12.65 -8.28 4.05
C GLY A 36 13.89 -9.13 3.90
N THR A 37 14.47 -9.55 5.03
CA THR A 37 15.56 -10.52 5.08
C THR A 37 14.99 -11.93 5.21
N GLU A 38 15.82 -12.98 5.16
CA GLU A 38 15.36 -14.37 5.26
C GLU A 38 14.44 -14.63 6.47
N ASN A 39 14.72 -13.98 7.61
CA ASN A 39 14.04 -14.24 8.88
C ASN A 39 13.12 -13.10 9.32
N PHE A 40 12.91 -12.07 8.51
CA PHE A 40 12.10 -10.92 8.90
C PHE A 40 11.36 -10.32 7.70
N ASN A 41 10.04 -10.39 7.75
CA ASN A 41 9.14 -9.76 6.80
C ASN A 41 8.59 -8.46 7.39
N PHE A 42 8.69 -7.34 6.66
CA PHE A 42 8.07 -6.08 7.05
C PHE A 42 6.58 -6.01 6.78
N PHE A 43 6.08 -6.85 5.87
CA PHE A 43 4.67 -6.84 5.49
C PHE A 43 3.84 -7.76 6.37
N CYS A 44 2.59 -7.40 6.56
CA CYS A 44 1.60 -8.24 7.23
C CYS A 44 1.27 -9.47 6.39
N GLU A 45 1.08 -10.58 7.05
CA GLU A 45 0.58 -11.82 6.49
C GLU A 45 -0.70 -12.20 7.24
N ASP A 46 -1.86 -11.91 6.67
CA ASP A 46 -3.15 -12.29 7.27
C ASP A 46 -3.45 -13.77 6.98
N ILE A 47 -2.69 -14.65 7.64
CA ILE A 47 -2.75 -16.11 7.47
C ILE A 47 -4.15 -16.62 7.85
N ASP A 48 -4.75 -16.07 8.90
CA ASP A 48 -6.02 -16.52 9.45
C ASP A 48 -7.22 -15.86 8.77
N ARG A 49 -6.99 -14.99 7.76
CA ARG A 49 -8.05 -14.27 7.04
C ARG A 49 -8.94 -13.44 7.97
N ASN A 50 -8.34 -12.83 8.99
CA ASN A 50 -9.04 -12.02 9.99
C ASN A 50 -9.74 -10.80 9.41
N VAL A 51 -9.22 -10.26 8.31
CA VAL A 51 -9.81 -9.12 7.63
C VAL A 51 -10.40 -9.56 6.30
N SER A 52 -11.73 -9.61 6.26
CA SER A 52 -12.49 -10.06 5.09
C SER A 52 -13.80 -9.29 4.97
N LYS A 53 -14.34 -9.24 3.76
CA LYS A 53 -15.67 -8.71 3.46
C LYS A 53 -16.43 -9.69 2.57
N GLY A 54 -17.67 -9.98 2.92
CA GLY A 54 -18.55 -10.91 2.18
C GLY A 54 -19.99 -10.76 2.65
N GLY A 55 -20.85 -11.65 2.18
CA GLY A 55 -22.26 -11.71 2.55
C GLY A 55 -23.19 -11.08 1.51
N GLU A 56 -24.49 -11.04 1.82
CA GLU A 56 -25.57 -10.71 0.90
C GLU A 56 -25.38 -9.37 0.15
N PHE A 57 -24.79 -8.38 0.81
CA PHE A 57 -24.52 -7.08 0.21
C PHE A 57 -23.52 -7.18 -0.96
N PHE A 58 -22.52 -8.07 -0.88
CA PHE A 58 -21.54 -8.30 -1.92
C PHE A 58 -22.04 -9.27 -2.98
N ASP A 59 -22.99 -10.15 -2.65
CA ASP A 59 -23.54 -11.15 -3.56
C ASP A 59 -24.30 -10.53 -4.73
N HIS A 60 -24.76 -9.28 -4.60
CA HIS A 60 -25.39 -8.54 -5.70
C HIS A 60 -24.40 -8.00 -6.73
N GLU A 61 -23.15 -7.73 -6.32
CA GLU A 61 -22.13 -7.09 -7.16
C GLU A 61 -21.10 -8.10 -7.68
N TYR A 62 -20.89 -9.20 -6.94
CA TYR A 62 -19.95 -10.26 -7.25
C TYR A 62 -20.64 -11.60 -7.34
N LYS A 63 -19.88 -12.64 -7.68
CA LYS A 63 -20.40 -14.00 -7.67
C LYS A 63 -20.82 -14.38 -6.26
N ALA A 64 -22.07 -14.83 -6.11
CA ALA A 64 -22.64 -15.20 -4.82
C ALA A 64 -21.75 -16.20 -4.06
N GLY A 65 -21.52 -15.91 -2.79
CA GLY A 65 -20.65 -16.69 -1.90
C GLY A 65 -19.18 -16.38 -2.01
N GLU A 66 -18.75 -15.42 -2.84
CA GLU A 66 -17.36 -14.96 -2.85
C GLU A 66 -17.08 -14.04 -1.64
N THR A 67 -15.88 -14.15 -1.14
CA THR A 67 -15.38 -13.32 -0.04
C THR A 67 -14.11 -12.59 -0.49
N TRP A 68 -14.09 -11.29 -0.29
CA TRP A 68 -12.87 -10.53 -0.43
C TRP A 68 -12.02 -10.71 0.85
N TYR A 69 -10.72 -10.92 0.66
CA TYR A 69 -9.75 -11.03 1.74
C TYR A 69 -8.68 -9.97 1.61
N LEU A 70 -8.26 -9.39 2.73
CA LEU A 70 -7.13 -8.48 2.76
C LEU A 70 -5.84 -9.18 2.34
N TYR A 71 -5.61 -10.41 2.79
CA TYR A 71 -4.38 -11.19 2.66
C TYR A 71 -3.14 -10.55 3.30
N GLY A 72 -3.03 -9.24 3.30
CA GLY A 72 -1.86 -8.47 3.71
C GLY A 72 -0.93 -8.15 2.54
N GLY A 73 0.30 -7.76 2.86
CA GLY A 73 1.30 -7.39 1.87
C GLY A 73 1.02 -6.06 1.19
N HIS A 74 1.64 -5.87 0.02
CA HIS A 74 1.48 -4.68 -0.80
C HIS A 74 0.66 -4.98 -2.05
N ARG A 75 -0.23 -4.05 -2.43
CA ARG A 75 -1.06 -4.13 -3.62
C ARG A 75 -1.41 -2.74 -4.16
N VAL A 76 -1.88 -2.71 -5.42
CA VAL A 76 -2.46 -1.51 -6.02
C VAL A 76 -3.98 -1.61 -6.03
N TRP A 77 -4.64 -0.48 -5.74
CA TRP A 77 -6.08 -0.28 -5.84
C TRP A 77 -6.40 1.01 -6.58
N LYS A 78 -7.69 1.24 -6.81
CA LYS A 78 -8.22 2.52 -7.29
C LYS A 78 -8.89 3.29 -6.14
N SER A 79 -8.67 4.59 -6.11
CA SER A 79 -9.44 5.55 -5.32
C SER A 79 -10.34 6.37 -6.27
N PRO A 80 -11.50 6.90 -5.82
CA PRO A 80 -12.02 6.80 -4.45
C PRO A 80 -12.47 5.40 -4.07
N GLU A 81 -12.47 5.12 -2.76
CA GLU A 81 -12.98 3.88 -2.21
C GLU A 81 -14.48 3.75 -2.50
N ASP A 82 -14.89 2.62 -3.04
CA ASP A 82 -16.27 2.26 -3.31
C ASP A 82 -16.47 0.74 -3.16
N LEU A 83 -17.67 0.23 -3.40
CA LEU A 83 -17.95 -1.20 -3.37
C LEU A 83 -17.02 -2.02 -4.25
N TYR A 84 -16.70 -1.50 -5.45
CA TYR A 84 -15.85 -2.20 -6.42
C TYR A 84 -14.38 -2.25 -5.99
N THR A 85 -13.98 -1.46 -4.99
CA THR A 85 -12.68 -1.56 -4.35
C THR A 85 -12.47 -2.93 -3.70
N TYR A 86 -13.55 -3.55 -3.24
CA TYR A 86 -13.54 -4.87 -2.58
C TYR A 86 -13.81 -6.04 -3.53
N THR A 87 -13.55 -5.88 -4.82
CA THR A 87 -13.64 -7.01 -5.77
C THR A 87 -12.70 -8.13 -5.34
N PRO A 88 -13.20 -9.36 -5.16
CA PRO A 88 -12.37 -10.50 -4.83
C PRO A 88 -11.31 -10.76 -5.92
N ASP A 89 -10.08 -10.97 -5.49
CA ASP A 89 -8.92 -11.29 -6.35
C ASP A 89 -8.30 -12.65 -5.96
N ASN A 90 -9.16 -13.61 -5.63
CA ASN A 90 -8.82 -14.96 -5.18
C ASN A 90 -8.42 -15.89 -6.34
N TYR A 91 -7.90 -15.36 -7.43
CA TYR A 91 -7.66 -16.08 -8.68
C TYR A 91 -6.18 -15.97 -9.12
N PRO A 92 -5.74 -16.93 -9.97
CA PRO A 92 -4.39 -16.90 -10.53
C PRO A 92 -4.09 -15.61 -11.30
N VAL A 93 -2.86 -15.14 -11.13
CA VAL A 93 -2.31 -13.91 -11.69
C VAL A 93 -1.63 -14.21 -13.02
N ASN A 94 -1.83 -13.34 -14.01
CA ASN A 94 -1.01 -13.34 -15.20
C ASN A 94 0.30 -12.61 -14.91
N TYR A 95 1.44 -13.22 -15.24
CA TYR A 95 2.73 -12.60 -14.99
C TYR A 95 3.72 -12.80 -16.14
N SER A 96 4.66 -11.91 -16.25
CA SER A 96 5.81 -11.96 -17.17
C SER A 96 7.06 -11.57 -16.41
N LEU A 97 8.10 -12.36 -16.55
CA LEU A 97 9.39 -12.11 -15.89
C LEU A 97 10.34 -11.48 -16.88
N TYR A 98 11.03 -10.42 -16.48
CA TYR A 98 11.97 -9.69 -17.32
C TYR A 98 13.38 -10.26 -17.16
N ASP A 99 13.76 -10.57 -15.91
CA ASP A 99 15.01 -11.20 -15.53
C ASP A 99 14.86 -11.90 -14.17
N ASP A 100 15.97 -12.28 -13.53
CA ASP A 100 15.99 -12.92 -12.20
C ASP A 100 15.55 -12.00 -11.05
N PHE A 101 15.41 -10.69 -11.30
CA PHE A 101 15.18 -9.67 -10.27
C PHE A 101 13.97 -8.79 -10.55
N ALA A 102 13.28 -8.98 -11.68
CA ALA A 102 12.16 -8.13 -12.08
C ALA A 102 11.07 -8.88 -12.85
N GLY A 103 9.82 -8.41 -12.71
CA GLY A 103 8.67 -8.93 -13.44
C GLY A 103 7.43 -8.05 -13.32
N GLU A 104 6.45 -8.31 -14.17
CA GLU A 104 5.13 -7.70 -14.16
C GLU A 104 4.08 -8.75 -13.78
N PHE A 105 3.17 -8.37 -12.89
CA PHE A 105 2.07 -9.19 -12.38
C PHE A 105 0.77 -8.41 -12.57
N ARG A 106 -0.25 -9.05 -13.17
CA ARG A 106 -1.50 -8.37 -13.49
C ARG A 106 -2.73 -9.25 -13.28
N CYS A 107 -3.81 -8.63 -12.81
CA CYS A 107 -5.11 -9.24 -12.74
C CYS A 107 -6.21 -8.32 -13.30
N TYR A 108 -7.27 -8.94 -13.82
CA TYR A 108 -8.48 -8.24 -14.20
C TYR A 108 -9.38 -8.16 -12.95
N VAL A 109 -9.41 -7.00 -12.31
CA VAL A 109 -10.22 -6.79 -11.10
C VAL A 109 -11.69 -6.60 -11.46
N SER A 110 -11.96 -6.00 -12.63
CA SER A 110 -13.31 -5.83 -13.17
C SER A 110 -13.23 -5.69 -14.69
N LYS A 111 -14.38 -5.64 -15.37
CA LYS A 111 -14.43 -5.30 -16.79
C LYS A 111 -13.89 -3.89 -17.11
N GLN A 112 -13.62 -3.07 -16.08
CA GLN A 112 -13.24 -1.68 -16.23
C GLN A 112 -11.76 -1.41 -16.00
N TYR A 113 -11.08 -2.24 -15.16
CA TYR A 113 -9.70 -1.99 -14.73
C TYR A 113 -8.86 -3.26 -14.68
N ILE A 114 -7.60 -3.11 -15.08
CA ILE A 114 -6.53 -4.07 -14.81
C ILE A 114 -5.60 -3.45 -13.77
N HIS A 115 -5.34 -4.19 -12.72
CA HIS A 115 -4.31 -3.86 -11.74
C HIS A 115 -3.01 -4.55 -12.12
N LYS A 116 -1.89 -3.80 -12.12
CA LYS A 116 -0.56 -4.34 -12.42
C LYS A 116 0.44 -3.90 -11.35
N LEU A 117 1.31 -4.81 -10.99
CA LEU A 117 2.51 -4.52 -10.20
C LEU A 117 3.73 -4.84 -11.08
N LYS A 118 4.56 -3.84 -11.38
CA LYS A 118 5.89 -4.09 -11.94
C LYS A 118 6.88 -4.05 -10.78
N VAL A 119 7.43 -5.19 -10.47
CA VAL A 119 8.22 -5.43 -9.25
C VAL A 119 9.66 -5.68 -9.61
N SER A 120 10.60 -5.05 -8.92
CA SER A 120 12.02 -5.35 -9.03
C SER A 120 12.77 -5.20 -7.72
N ILE A 121 13.86 -5.96 -7.55
CA ILE A 121 14.86 -5.74 -6.49
C ILE A 121 16.13 -5.18 -7.12
N ASP A 122 16.53 -3.97 -6.73
CA ASP A 122 17.73 -3.32 -7.24
C ASP A 122 19.02 -3.94 -6.68
N LYS A 123 20.16 -3.47 -7.18
CA LYS A 123 21.48 -3.98 -6.78
C LYS A 123 21.81 -3.84 -5.29
N ASN A 124 21.13 -2.95 -4.59
CA ASN A 124 21.31 -2.70 -3.16
C ASN A 124 20.30 -3.48 -2.30
N GLY A 125 19.39 -4.22 -2.94
CA GLY A 125 18.33 -4.97 -2.27
C GLY A 125 17.05 -4.17 -2.01
N SER A 126 16.94 -2.93 -2.49
CA SER A 126 15.70 -2.17 -2.37
C SER A 126 14.63 -2.75 -3.29
N LEU A 127 13.42 -2.89 -2.78
CA LEU A 127 12.25 -3.24 -3.56
C LEU A 127 11.70 -1.99 -4.26
N VAL A 128 11.52 -2.06 -5.57
CA VAL A 128 10.91 -1.00 -6.38
C VAL A 128 9.64 -1.55 -7.00
N VAL A 129 8.53 -0.83 -6.81
CA VAL A 129 7.21 -1.23 -7.30
C VAL A 129 6.59 -0.09 -8.08
N GLU A 130 6.34 -0.31 -9.37
CA GLU A 130 5.46 0.54 -10.14
C GLU A 130 4.03 0.00 -10.02
N ASN A 131 3.19 0.74 -9.32
CA ASN A 131 1.78 0.46 -9.10
C ASN A 131 0.97 1.04 -10.25
N VAL A 132 0.33 0.20 -11.05
CA VAL A 132 -0.30 0.61 -12.29
C VAL A 132 -1.78 0.23 -12.31
N ILE A 133 -2.62 1.17 -12.70
CA ILE A 133 -4.02 0.91 -13.08
C ILE A 133 -4.17 1.20 -14.55
N GLN A 134 -4.59 0.19 -15.31
CA GLN A 134 -4.97 0.32 -16.71
C GLN A 134 -6.49 0.26 -16.84
N ARG A 135 -7.05 1.17 -17.59
CA ARG A 135 -8.47 1.28 -17.88
C ARG A 135 -8.87 0.41 -19.07
N CYS A 136 -9.96 -0.34 -18.95
CA CYS A 136 -10.46 -1.25 -20.00
C CYS A 136 -11.84 -0.87 -20.53
N GLY A 137 -12.50 0.17 -20.00
CA GLY A 137 -13.88 0.47 -20.33
C GLY A 137 -14.29 1.91 -20.04
N LEU A 138 -15.44 2.12 -19.41
CA LEU A 138 -16.04 3.42 -19.16
C LEU A 138 -15.06 4.45 -18.53
N ARG A 139 -15.13 5.68 -19.02
CA ARG A 139 -14.23 6.78 -18.65
C ARG A 139 -14.64 7.42 -17.31
N LYS A 140 -14.42 6.74 -16.20
CA LYS A 140 -14.44 7.38 -14.89
C LYS A 140 -13.04 7.80 -14.52
N ASN A 141 -12.88 9.00 -13.97
CA ASN A 141 -11.64 9.42 -13.36
C ASN A 141 -11.37 8.57 -12.12
N TYR A 142 -10.12 8.25 -11.91
CA TYR A 142 -9.67 7.46 -10.77
C TYR A 142 -8.28 7.94 -10.35
N HIS A 143 -7.88 7.53 -9.16
CA HIS A 143 -6.52 7.70 -8.66
C HIS A 143 -5.89 6.34 -8.44
N VAL A 144 -4.60 6.23 -8.71
CA VAL A 144 -3.83 5.06 -8.29
C VAL A 144 -3.70 5.11 -6.78
N TRP A 145 -4.03 4.01 -6.12
CA TRP A 145 -3.94 3.86 -4.69
C TRP A 145 -3.06 2.64 -4.37
N ALA A 146 -1.82 2.90 -3.99
CA ALA A 146 -0.87 1.88 -3.54
C ALA A 146 -1.02 1.69 -2.04
N LEU A 147 -1.23 0.46 -1.61
CA LEU A 147 -1.57 0.12 -0.24
C LEU A 147 -0.64 -0.98 0.28
N THR A 148 0.05 -0.70 1.37
CA THR A 148 0.94 -1.65 2.04
C THR A 148 0.44 -1.93 3.45
N VAL A 149 0.04 -3.17 3.71
CA VAL A 149 -0.29 -3.63 5.05
C VAL A 149 0.99 -4.04 5.76
N MET A 150 1.30 -3.35 6.84
CA MET A 150 2.54 -3.51 7.57
C MET A 150 2.46 -4.59 8.64
N ARG A 151 3.60 -5.20 8.97
CA ARG A 151 3.74 -6.13 10.09
C ARG A 151 3.26 -5.45 11.39
N LYS A 152 2.57 -6.19 12.25
CA LYS A 152 2.04 -5.69 13.54
C LYS A 152 3.11 -5.15 14.49
N ASN A 153 2.65 -4.33 15.43
CA ASN A 153 3.42 -3.76 16.55
C ASN A 153 4.52 -2.81 16.10
N GLY A 154 4.30 -2.12 15.00
CA GLY A 154 5.22 -1.11 14.50
C GLY A 154 4.72 0.32 14.73
N ILE A 155 5.62 1.25 14.44
CA ILE A 155 5.39 2.68 14.52
C ILE A 155 5.66 3.29 13.15
N LEU A 156 4.64 3.91 12.60
CA LEU A 156 4.74 4.71 11.38
C LEU A 156 5.12 6.14 11.75
N ARG A 157 6.06 6.72 11.00
CA ARG A 157 6.45 8.13 11.08
C ARG A 157 6.46 8.73 9.69
N VAL A 158 5.75 9.85 9.53
CA VAL A 158 5.67 10.58 8.26
C VAL A 158 6.16 12.00 8.50
N PRO A 159 7.26 12.43 7.88
CA PRO A 159 7.73 13.80 7.98
C PRO A 159 6.67 14.78 7.44
N LEU A 160 6.35 15.79 8.25
CA LEU A 160 5.48 16.88 7.84
C LEU A 160 6.22 17.82 6.87
N ASN A 161 5.46 18.62 6.15
CA ASN A 161 6.00 19.61 5.24
C ASN A 161 6.84 20.66 6.00
N ASP A 162 7.82 21.21 5.31
CA ASP A 162 8.66 22.23 5.91
C ASP A 162 7.88 23.55 6.03
N LYS A 163 8.17 24.28 7.11
CA LYS A 163 7.65 25.62 7.34
C LYS A 163 8.21 26.57 6.27
N VAL A 164 7.33 27.30 5.61
CA VAL A 164 7.72 28.32 4.65
C VAL A 164 7.92 29.67 5.34
N ASP A 165 7.00 30.03 6.24
CA ASP A 165 7.00 31.25 7.05
C ASP A 165 6.13 31.08 8.30
N ASP A 166 5.98 32.17 9.09
CA ASP A 166 5.17 32.16 10.32
C ASP A 166 3.67 32.42 10.10
N LEU A 167 3.25 32.70 8.89
CA LEU A 167 1.88 33.19 8.58
C LEU A 167 1.03 32.16 7.86
N ASN A 168 1.66 31.27 7.10
CA ASN A 168 0.93 30.35 6.23
C ASN A 168 0.86 28.94 6.80
N PRO A 169 -0.27 28.21 6.61
CA PRO A 169 -0.39 26.84 7.03
C PRO A 169 0.56 25.94 6.21
N VAL A 170 1.13 24.92 6.83
CA VAL A 170 2.12 24.03 6.20
C VAL A 170 1.56 22.65 5.89
N GLN A 171 0.49 22.25 6.58
CA GLN A 171 -0.02 20.88 6.53
C GLN A 171 -1.54 20.84 6.62
N ASN A 172 -2.18 20.03 5.77
CA ASN A 172 -3.54 19.55 6.00
C ASN A 172 -3.50 18.27 6.84
N LEU A 173 -4.55 18.01 7.57
CA LEU A 173 -4.83 16.73 8.21
C LEU A 173 -6.31 16.41 7.98
N VAL A 174 -6.56 15.26 7.36
CA VAL A 174 -7.90 14.79 7.03
C VAL A 174 -8.20 13.56 7.87
N TYR A 175 -9.42 13.48 8.43
CA TYR A 175 -9.91 12.34 9.18
C TYR A 175 -11.27 11.88 8.67
N TRP A 176 -11.52 10.59 8.89
CA TRP A 176 -12.75 9.92 8.50
C TRP A 176 -13.83 10.04 9.58
N PRO A 177 -15.10 9.80 9.25
CA PRO A 177 -16.22 10.01 10.19
C PRO A 177 -16.16 9.21 11.50
N TYR A 178 -15.35 8.17 11.56
CA TYR A 178 -15.19 7.33 12.74
C TYR A 178 -13.96 7.69 13.60
N ASP A 179 -13.16 8.67 13.17
CA ASP A 179 -11.94 9.06 13.89
C ASP A 179 -12.26 9.91 15.12
N ASP A 180 -11.45 9.77 16.15
CA ASP A 180 -11.41 10.67 17.30
C ASP A 180 -10.04 11.38 17.32
N VAL A 181 -10.05 12.70 17.22
CA VAL A 181 -8.82 13.53 17.23
C VAL A 181 -8.03 13.40 18.54
N ARG A 182 -8.62 12.82 19.57
CA ARG A 182 -7.97 12.55 20.87
C ARG A 182 -7.39 11.13 20.95
N ASP A 183 -7.43 10.37 19.85
CA ASP A 183 -6.91 8.99 19.83
C ASP A 183 -5.41 9.00 20.11
N GLY A 184 -5.01 8.36 21.21
CA GLY A 184 -3.61 8.32 21.65
C GLY A 184 -2.67 7.49 20.75
N ARG A 185 -3.21 6.84 19.70
CA ARG A 185 -2.39 6.11 18.74
C ARG A 185 -1.65 7.02 17.77
N PHE A 186 -2.06 8.28 17.61
CA PHE A 186 -1.35 9.22 16.75
C PHE A 186 -0.93 10.50 17.47
N SER A 187 0.08 11.15 16.95
CA SER A 187 0.52 12.48 17.38
C SER A 187 1.08 13.28 16.21
N LEU A 188 0.95 14.61 16.32
CA LEU A 188 1.60 15.58 15.44
C LEU A 188 2.56 16.39 16.30
N ALA A 189 3.83 16.02 16.29
CA ALA A 189 4.86 16.66 17.08
C ALA A 189 6.22 16.50 16.39
N ASP A 190 7.14 17.40 16.68
CA ASP A 190 8.53 17.35 16.22
C ASP A 190 8.69 17.20 14.70
N GLY A 191 7.79 17.82 13.93
CA GLY A 191 7.78 17.75 12.47
C GLY A 191 7.33 16.40 11.89
N LEU A 192 6.69 15.56 12.70
CA LEU A 192 6.24 14.21 12.32
C LEU A 192 4.76 14.01 12.61
N LEU A 193 4.07 13.30 11.71
CA LEU A 193 2.91 12.48 12.05
C LEU A 193 3.45 11.12 12.51
N THR A 194 3.13 10.72 13.74
CA THR A 194 3.45 9.39 14.27
C THR A 194 2.18 8.61 14.49
N VAL A 195 2.11 7.37 14.01
CA VAL A 195 0.97 6.45 14.24
C VAL A 195 1.48 5.11 14.75
N CYS A 196 0.94 4.67 15.88
CA CYS A 196 1.27 3.39 16.52
C CYS A 196 0.19 2.36 16.26
N GLN A 197 0.55 1.21 15.74
CA GLN A 197 -0.35 0.07 15.66
C GLN A 197 -0.44 -0.59 17.04
N THR A 198 -1.65 -0.80 17.54
CA THR A 198 -1.95 -1.35 18.88
C THR A 198 -3.11 -2.35 18.79
N ASP A 199 -3.44 -3.00 19.91
CA ASP A 199 -4.60 -3.91 20.01
C ASP A 199 -5.96 -3.17 20.15
N ASN A 200 -6.00 -1.85 19.92
CA ASN A 200 -7.25 -1.09 19.91
C ASN A 200 -8.09 -1.47 18.67
N PRO A 201 -9.30 -2.03 18.82
CA PRO A 201 -10.13 -2.48 17.71
C PRO A 201 -10.78 -1.32 16.93
N LYS A 202 -10.83 -0.11 17.49
CA LYS A 202 -11.44 1.03 16.80
C LYS A 202 -10.63 1.38 15.56
N PRO A 203 -11.30 1.62 14.41
CA PRO A 203 -10.62 2.14 13.24
C PRO A 203 -10.09 3.55 13.51
N LEU A 204 -8.95 3.86 12.88
CA LEU A 204 -8.37 5.19 12.78
C LEU A 204 -7.81 5.33 11.38
N LYS A 205 -8.24 6.33 10.62
CA LYS A 205 -7.70 6.67 9.30
C LYS A 205 -7.34 8.14 9.25
N LEU A 206 -6.14 8.44 8.81
CA LEU A 206 -5.64 9.80 8.68
C LEU A 206 -5.09 10.01 7.27
N GLY A 207 -5.33 11.19 6.71
CA GLY A 207 -4.79 11.58 5.41
C GLY A 207 -4.08 12.92 5.47
N LEU A 208 -3.07 13.10 4.61
CA LEU A 208 -2.36 14.36 4.48
C LEU A 208 -1.74 14.53 3.07
N TYR A 209 -1.36 15.75 2.75
CA TYR A 209 -0.52 16.02 1.58
C TYR A 209 0.94 16.10 2.00
N SER A 210 1.72 15.09 1.63
CA SER A 210 3.15 15.00 1.90
C SER A 210 3.95 15.52 0.71
N GLN A 211 4.66 16.63 0.86
CA GLN A 211 5.63 17.12 -0.13
C GLN A 211 6.89 16.26 -0.14
N LYS A 212 7.28 15.74 1.04
CA LYS A 212 8.48 14.92 1.22
C LYS A 212 8.32 13.51 0.65
N ARG A 213 7.08 13.05 0.44
CA ARG A 213 6.72 11.76 -0.19
C ARG A 213 7.52 10.58 0.35
N ARG A 214 7.69 10.54 1.66
CA ARG A 214 8.38 9.47 2.37
C ARG A 214 7.73 9.16 3.72
N ALA A 215 7.82 7.91 4.11
CA ALA A 215 7.35 7.40 5.37
C ALA A 215 8.37 6.39 5.94
N TYR A 216 8.36 6.20 7.23
CA TYR A 216 9.24 5.27 7.93
C TYR A 216 8.40 4.36 8.81
N TYR A 217 8.57 3.07 8.67
CA TYR A 217 7.90 2.10 9.52
C TYR A 217 8.92 1.30 10.32
N THR A 218 8.87 1.42 11.65
CA THR A 218 9.83 0.79 12.56
C THR A 218 9.17 -0.33 13.34
N VAL A 219 9.78 -1.52 13.32
CA VAL A 219 9.40 -2.66 14.15
C VAL A 219 10.65 -3.17 14.86
N GLY A 220 10.68 -3.05 16.18
CA GLY A 220 11.87 -3.35 16.97
C GLY A 220 13.05 -2.46 16.59
N ASP A 221 14.14 -3.08 16.18
CA ASP A 221 15.39 -2.42 15.76
C ASP A 221 15.48 -2.17 14.24
N LYS A 222 14.43 -2.49 13.48
CA LYS A 222 14.42 -2.44 12.02
C LYS A 222 13.49 -1.36 11.51
N THR A 223 13.95 -0.59 10.55
CA THR A 223 13.17 0.45 9.90
C THR A 223 13.11 0.24 8.40
N LEU A 224 11.90 0.32 7.87
CA LEU A 224 11.61 0.38 6.44
C LEU A 224 11.32 1.84 6.07
N LYS A 225 12.12 2.39 5.18
CA LYS A 225 11.84 3.67 4.53
C LYS A 225 11.06 3.40 3.25
N ILE A 226 9.98 4.12 3.06
CA ILE A 226 9.10 4.03 1.89
C ILE A 226 9.06 5.41 1.25
N THR A 227 9.44 5.50 -0.02
CA THR A 227 9.33 6.73 -0.81
C THR A 227 8.39 6.52 -1.98
N CYS A 228 7.67 7.57 -2.37
CA CYS A 228 6.74 7.52 -3.49
C CYS A 228 7.05 8.60 -4.52
N GLU A 229 7.16 8.19 -5.78
CA GLU A 229 7.28 9.08 -6.93
C GLU A 229 5.97 9.04 -7.72
N THR A 230 5.44 10.21 -8.05
CA THR A 230 4.26 10.35 -8.89
C THR A 230 4.57 11.32 -10.03
N ARG A 231 3.97 11.12 -11.20
CA ARG A 231 3.94 12.16 -12.22
C ARG A 231 3.00 13.26 -11.73
N ASP A 232 3.49 14.49 -11.67
CA ASP A 232 2.62 15.65 -11.48
C ASP A 232 2.03 16.01 -12.85
N ASN A 233 0.77 15.65 -13.05
CA ASN A 233 0.02 15.98 -14.27
C ASN A 233 -0.94 17.17 -14.04
N GLY A 234 -0.82 17.89 -12.90
CA GLY A 234 -1.70 18.99 -12.50
C GLY A 234 -3.09 18.54 -12.04
N GLY A 235 -3.36 17.25 -11.98
CA GLY A 235 -4.61 16.69 -11.47
C GLY A 235 -4.74 16.83 -9.95
N ARG A 236 -5.98 16.76 -9.47
CA ARG A 236 -6.26 16.82 -8.03
C ARG A 236 -5.93 15.50 -7.36
N TYR A 237 -5.54 15.57 -6.10
CA TYR A 237 -5.47 14.38 -5.23
C TYR A 237 -6.86 14.11 -4.61
N PRO A 238 -7.19 12.85 -4.29
CA PRO A 238 -8.46 12.48 -3.67
C PRO A 238 -8.54 13.00 -2.22
N ASP A 239 -9.65 12.75 -1.56
CA ASP A 239 -9.85 12.85 -0.12
C ASP A 239 -9.33 14.19 0.47
N PHE A 240 -9.85 15.32 -0.06
CA PHE A 240 -9.44 16.68 0.30
C PHE A 240 -7.96 17.01 0.01
N GLY A 241 -7.38 16.38 -1.00
CA GLY A 241 -6.03 16.64 -1.47
C GLY A 241 -4.96 15.76 -0.81
N CYS A 242 -5.30 14.59 -0.34
CA CYS A 242 -4.36 13.64 0.24
C CYS A 242 -3.59 12.88 -0.83
N ASN A 243 -2.28 12.87 -0.73
CA ASN A 243 -1.41 11.96 -1.48
C ASN A 243 -0.81 10.86 -0.59
N PHE A 244 -1.09 10.92 0.70
CA PHE A 244 -0.72 9.94 1.70
C PHE A 244 -1.88 9.71 2.66
N GLU A 245 -2.15 8.44 2.94
CA GLU A 245 -3.12 8.01 3.94
C GLU A 245 -2.54 6.87 4.78
N THR A 246 -3.10 6.67 5.96
CA THR A 246 -2.79 5.54 6.83
C THR A 246 -4.03 5.10 7.57
N TYR A 247 -4.22 3.80 7.64
CA TYR A 247 -5.31 3.19 8.40
C TYR A 247 -4.75 2.23 9.46
N THR A 248 -5.38 2.18 10.64
CA THR A 248 -5.00 1.18 11.66
C THR A 248 -6.19 0.75 12.52
N ASN A 249 -6.11 -0.48 12.97
CA ASN A 249 -6.93 -1.09 14.02
C ASN A 249 -6.10 -2.15 14.76
N ASN A 250 -6.77 -3.04 15.52
CA ASN A 250 -6.09 -4.12 16.25
C ASN A 250 -5.48 -5.22 15.35
N HIS A 251 -5.79 -5.26 14.05
CA HIS A 251 -5.29 -6.28 13.14
C HIS A 251 -4.17 -5.75 12.24
N ILE A 252 -4.28 -4.51 11.77
CA ILE A 252 -3.45 -3.96 10.69
C ILE A 252 -3.03 -2.51 10.96
N LEU A 253 -1.93 -2.13 10.30
CA LEU A 253 -1.61 -0.75 9.96
C LEU A 253 -1.29 -0.71 8.47
N GLU A 254 -1.86 0.24 7.75
CA GLU A 254 -1.68 0.45 6.33
C GLU A 254 -0.91 1.75 6.07
N VAL A 255 0.02 1.67 5.13
CA VAL A 255 0.74 2.82 4.55
C VAL A 255 0.26 2.93 3.11
N GLU A 256 -0.30 4.08 2.76
CA GLU A 256 -1.04 4.25 1.54
C GLU A 256 -0.54 5.49 0.77
N TRP A 257 -0.13 5.31 -0.49
CA TRP A 257 0.23 6.41 -1.38
C TRP A 257 -0.79 6.54 -2.50
N LEU A 258 -1.18 7.79 -2.81
CA LEU A 258 -2.17 8.07 -3.83
C LEU A 258 -1.56 8.94 -4.94
N GLY A 259 -1.88 8.57 -6.18
CA GLY A 259 -1.63 9.38 -7.36
C GLY A 259 -2.65 10.50 -7.49
N ASN A 260 -2.32 11.52 -8.25
CA ASN A 260 -3.29 12.53 -8.65
C ASN A 260 -4.30 11.97 -9.68
N GLU A 261 -5.36 12.71 -9.94
CA GLU A 261 -6.45 12.30 -10.84
C GLU A 261 -5.92 11.92 -12.22
N ASN A 262 -6.36 10.77 -12.71
CA ASN A 262 -6.13 10.37 -14.08
C ASN A 262 -7.00 11.21 -15.03
N ALA A 263 -6.39 12.15 -15.72
CA ALA A 263 -7.04 13.09 -16.64
C ALA A 263 -7.46 12.46 -17.98
N GLY A 264 -7.96 11.23 -17.96
CA GLY A 264 -8.41 10.53 -19.16
C GLY A 264 -7.37 9.62 -19.81
N GLU A 265 -6.21 9.44 -19.20
CA GLU A 265 -5.17 8.51 -19.66
C GLU A 265 -5.65 7.05 -19.59
N GLU A 266 -5.17 6.21 -20.49
CA GLU A 266 -5.47 4.78 -20.50
C GLU A 266 -4.82 4.07 -19.31
N GLU A 267 -3.64 4.51 -18.90
CA GLU A 267 -2.84 3.94 -17.82
C GLU A 267 -2.28 5.04 -16.92
N SER A 268 -2.33 4.82 -15.62
CA SER A 268 -1.72 5.69 -14.60
C SER A 268 -0.88 4.88 -13.65
N SER A 269 0.20 5.45 -13.16
CA SER A 269 1.09 4.77 -12.21
C SER A 269 1.68 5.70 -11.17
N ILE A 270 2.06 5.10 -10.04
CA ILE A 270 2.96 5.66 -9.03
C ILE A 270 4.05 4.64 -8.73
N ILE A 271 5.25 5.12 -8.39
CA ILE A 271 6.40 4.26 -8.09
C ILE A 271 6.74 4.37 -6.62
N GLU A 272 6.79 3.24 -5.94
CA GLU A 272 7.27 3.17 -4.56
C GLU A 272 8.62 2.46 -4.50
N ARG A 273 9.46 2.95 -3.60
CA ARG A 273 10.72 2.32 -3.24
C ARG A 273 10.73 2.02 -1.76
N PHE A 274 11.04 0.78 -1.42
CA PHE A 274 11.14 0.26 -0.07
C PHE A 274 12.61 -0.04 0.23
N GLU A 275 13.16 0.58 1.27
CA GLU A 275 14.57 0.48 1.66
C GLU A 275 14.65 0.08 3.14
N ILE A 276 15.30 -1.03 3.44
CA ILE A 276 15.59 -1.40 4.83
C ILE A 276 16.82 -0.63 5.28
N ILE A 277 16.64 0.22 6.28
CA ILE A 277 17.68 1.12 6.80
C ILE A 277 17.94 0.86 8.28
N LYS A 278 19.06 1.37 8.78
CA LYS A 278 19.23 1.53 10.23
C LYS A 278 18.23 2.58 10.71
N THR A 279 17.65 2.35 11.89
CA THR A 279 16.71 3.34 12.46
C THR A 279 17.44 4.67 12.61
N PRO A 280 17.00 5.74 11.92
CA PRO A 280 17.63 7.03 12.03
C PRO A 280 17.34 7.65 13.41
N GLU A 281 18.28 8.44 13.92
CA GLU A 281 18.09 9.22 15.16
C GLU A 281 17.11 10.37 14.95
N ILE A 282 17.06 10.91 13.73
CA ILE A 282 16.16 11.99 13.29
C ILE A 282 15.55 11.58 11.97
N PHE A 283 14.24 11.70 11.85
CA PHE A 283 13.49 11.41 10.61
C PHE A 283 13.30 12.71 9.82
N ASP A 284 14.30 13.11 9.06
CA ASP A 284 14.29 14.32 8.21
C ASP A 284 13.53 14.14 6.90
#